data_63fe8c3111fbfcd72b7b57c6913244d7
#
_entry.id   63fe8c3111fbfcd72b7b57c6913244d7
#
_cell.length_a   1.000
_cell.length_b   1.000
_cell.length_c   1.000
_cell.angle_alpha   90.00
_cell.angle_beta   90.00
_cell.angle_gamma   90.00
#
_symmetry.space_group_name_H-M   'P 1'
#
loop_
_entity.id
_entity.type
_entity.pdbx_description
1 polymer ?
#
loop_
_entity_poly.entity_id
_entity_poly.type
_entity_poly.pdbx_seq_one_letter_code
_entity_poly.pdbx_strand_id
1 'polypeptide(L)'
;MNERHLRWSSPSLSREFEMLAFGNGDGLPLIIFPTSFGRYYQNKDFGLVGSVSAFVDAGKVTVYCPDAIDLESFYNKSIHPADRMRTHNAYENVIVHDVFDFARRECGCHRVAVCGASLGAYHATNIAFRHPEVPRLRFAPLGMTKLL
;
A
#
# COMPACT_ATOMS: atom_id res chain seq x y z
N MET A 1 11.30 4.21 16.14
CA MET A 1 10.81 4.21 14.75
C MET A 1 10.17 5.57 14.45
N ASN A 2 10.65 6.27 13.42
CA ASN A 2 10.11 7.57 13.01
C ASN A 2 8.80 7.37 12.26
N GLU A 3 7.71 8.02 12.71
CA GLU A 3 6.40 7.99 12.07
C GLU A 3 6.14 9.33 11.39
N ARG A 4 5.70 9.29 10.12
CA ARG A 4 5.38 10.47 9.32
C ARG A 4 4.00 10.30 8.68
N HIS A 5 3.16 11.30 8.77
CA HIS A 5 1.89 11.37 8.07
C HIS A 5 2.06 12.20 6.79
N LEU A 6 1.82 11.57 5.68
CA LEU A 6 1.93 12.16 4.34
C LEU A 6 0.53 12.39 3.76
N ARG A 7 0.33 13.55 3.17
CA ARG A 7 -0.93 13.94 2.56
C ARG A 7 -0.67 14.77 1.31
N TRP A 8 -1.38 14.45 0.23
CA TRP A 8 -1.26 15.20 -1.03
C TRP A 8 -2.55 15.15 -1.83
N SER A 9 -2.72 16.10 -2.76
CA SER A 9 -3.80 16.06 -3.73
C SER A 9 -3.45 15.09 -4.85
N SER A 10 -4.23 14.01 -4.99
CA SER A 10 -4.01 13.00 -6.02
C SER A 10 -4.74 13.38 -7.30
N PRO A 11 -4.03 13.57 -8.42
CA PRO A 11 -4.67 13.83 -9.72
C PRO A 11 -5.56 12.67 -10.17
N SER A 12 -5.15 11.42 -9.89
CA SER A 12 -5.88 10.21 -10.31
C SER A 12 -7.23 10.06 -9.61
N LEU A 13 -7.35 10.54 -8.36
CA LEU A 13 -8.59 10.48 -7.58
C LEU A 13 -9.32 11.82 -7.53
N SER A 14 -8.69 12.91 -7.98
CA SER A 14 -9.20 14.29 -7.89
C SER A 14 -9.57 14.69 -6.46
N ARG A 15 -8.83 14.19 -5.47
CA ARG A 15 -9.00 14.47 -4.05
C ARG A 15 -7.72 14.24 -3.26
N GLU A 16 -7.75 14.64 -2.00
CA GLU A 16 -6.67 14.35 -1.06
C GLU A 16 -6.53 12.83 -0.82
N PHE A 17 -5.28 12.40 -0.76
CA PHE A 17 -4.89 11.03 -0.41
C PHE A 17 -3.91 11.05 0.76
N GLU A 18 -3.92 10.03 1.58
CA GLU A 18 -3.16 9.97 2.81
C GLU A 18 -2.36 8.68 2.93
N MET A 19 -1.24 8.75 3.64
CA MET A 19 -0.38 7.60 3.89
C MET A 19 0.41 7.81 5.18
N LEU A 20 0.61 6.77 5.98
CA LEU A 20 1.64 6.76 7.00
C LEU A 20 2.93 6.15 6.44
N ALA A 21 4.06 6.72 6.84
CA ALA A 21 5.36 6.16 6.59
C ALA A 21 6.14 5.99 7.89
N PHE A 22 6.86 4.87 8.01
CA PHE A 22 7.63 4.51 9.20
C PHE A 22 9.08 4.21 8.80
N GLY A 23 9.99 4.99 9.36
CA GLY A 23 11.41 4.96 9.01
C GLY A 23 11.87 6.27 8.38
N ASN A 24 13.12 6.29 7.91
CA ASN A 24 13.79 7.49 7.40
C ASN A 24 14.05 7.45 5.89
N GLY A 25 13.41 6.56 5.16
CA GLY A 25 13.68 6.36 3.73
C GLY A 25 14.88 5.45 3.47
N ASP A 26 15.25 4.62 4.44
CA ASP A 26 16.34 3.67 4.29
C ASP A 26 15.84 2.27 3.90
N GLY A 27 16.69 1.52 3.21
CA GLY A 27 16.48 0.11 2.92
C GLY A 27 15.42 -0.17 1.87
N LEU A 28 14.72 -1.30 2.01
CA LEU A 28 13.69 -1.75 1.08
C LEU A 28 12.35 -1.07 1.39
N PRO A 29 11.73 -0.38 0.43
CA PRO A 29 10.35 0.10 0.61
C PRO A 29 9.38 -1.08 0.71
N LEU A 30 8.60 -1.13 1.80
CA LEU A 30 7.57 -2.12 2.08
C LEU A 30 6.21 -1.43 2.13
N ILE A 31 5.36 -1.70 1.16
CA ILE A 31 4.00 -1.17 1.12
C ILE A 31 3.06 -2.18 1.76
N ILE A 32 2.31 -1.76 2.78
CA ILE A 32 1.35 -2.61 3.48
C ILE A 32 -0.06 -2.07 3.27
N PHE A 33 -0.85 -2.79 2.46
CA PHE A 33 -2.24 -2.43 2.19
C PHE A 33 -3.14 -2.75 3.39
N PRO A 34 -4.14 -1.89 3.70
CA PRO A 34 -5.11 -2.18 4.74
C PRO A 34 -6.08 -3.30 4.33
N THR A 35 -6.81 -3.85 5.30
CA THR A 35 -7.90 -4.79 5.06
C THR A 35 -9.16 -4.06 4.57
N SER A 36 -10.23 -4.79 4.31
CA SER A 36 -11.54 -4.19 3.98
C SER A 36 -11.95 -3.13 4.99
N PHE A 37 -12.43 -2.00 4.49
CA PHE A 37 -12.85 -0.83 5.29
C PHE A 37 -11.74 -0.20 6.13
N GLY A 38 -10.50 -0.65 5.96
CA GLY A 38 -9.34 -0.09 6.66
C GLY A 38 -8.91 1.25 6.09
N ARG A 39 -8.18 2.00 6.94
CA ARG A 39 -7.57 3.28 6.59
C ARG A 39 -6.05 3.16 6.72
N TYR A 40 -5.33 4.18 6.31
CA TYR A 40 -3.86 4.26 6.33
C TYR A 40 -3.23 3.94 7.71
N TYR A 41 -3.95 4.13 8.80
CA TYR A 41 -3.46 3.86 10.17
C TYR A 41 -3.74 2.44 10.68
N GLN A 42 -4.58 1.65 9.99
CA GLN A 42 -5.04 0.34 10.48
C GLN A 42 -3.90 -0.65 10.76
N ASN A 43 -2.93 -0.73 9.85
CA ASN A 43 -1.79 -1.66 10.01
C ASN A 43 -0.90 -1.31 11.21
N LYS A 44 -0.86 -0.03 11.62
CA LYS A 44 -0.24 0.40 12.87
C LYS A 44 -1.07 -0.06 14.07
N ASP A 45 -2.36 0.23 14.06
CA ASP A 45 -3.26 -0.04 15.19
C ASP A 45 -3.37 -1.54 15.48
N PHE A 46 -3.31 -2.38 14.48
CA PHE A 46 -3.31 -3.84 14.61
C PHE A 46 -1.92 -4.44 14.89
N GLY A 47 -0.90 -3.61 15.10
CA GLY A 47 0.44 -4.05 15.49
C GLY A 47 1.29 -4.62 14.36
N LEU A 48 0.80 -4.63 13.10
CA LEU A 48 1.56 -5.17 11.98
C LEU A 48 2.84 -4.37 11.72
N VAL A 49 2.75 -3.03 11.78
CA VAL A 49 3.92 -2.16 11.69
C VAL A 49 4.88 -2.41 12.84
N GLY A 50 4.34 -2.59 14.06
CA GLY A 50 5.13 -2.91 15.26
C GLY A 50 5.92 -4.22 15.11
N SER A 51 5.35 -5.23 14.44
CA SER A 51 6.02 -6.53 14.25
C SER A 51 7.29 -6.46 13.38
N VAL A 52 7.43 -5.42 12.57
CA VAL A 52 8.61 -5.19 11.71
C VAL A 52 9.50 -4.05 12.20
N SER A 53 9.20 -3.48 13.37
CA SER A 53 9.89 -2.30 13.91
C SER A 53 11.41 -2.47 14.01
N ALA A 54 11.89 -3.65 14.40
CA ALA A 54 13.31 -3.93 14.49
C ALA A 54 14.06 -3.79 13.14
N PHE A 55 13.39 -4.12 12.03
CA PHE A 55 13.96 -3.95 10.69
C PHE A 55 13.93 -2.47 10.25
N VAL A 56 12.88 -1.74 10.66
CA VAL A 56 12.77 -0.30 10.40
C VAL A 56 13.84 0.45 11.16
N ASP A 57 14.00 0.17 12.47
CA ASP A 57 15.00 0.82 13.32
C ASP A 57 16.43 0.50 12.88
N ALA A 58 16.64 -0.67 12.28
CA ALA A 58 17.92 -1.06 11.70
C ALA A 58 18.18 -0.48 10.28
N GLY A 59 17.27 0.36 9.75
CA GLY A 59 17.39 0.95 8.40
C GLY A 59 17.32 -0.06 7.25
N LYS A 60 16.76 -1.26 7.49
CA LYS A 60 16.65 -2.32 6.47
C LYS A 60 15.38 -2.19 5.64
N VAL A 61 14.36 -1.58 6.21
CA VAL A 61 13.03 -1.42 5.62
C VAL A 61 12.47 -0.06 6.00
N THR A 62 11.82 0.60 5.06
CA THR A 62 10.90 1.71 5.33
C THR A 62 9.49 1.25 4.96
N VAL A 63 8.56 1.37 5.90
CA VAL A 63 7.17 0.91 5.72
C VAL A 63 6.29 2.06 5.27
N TYR A 64 5.42 1.81 4.29
CA TYR A 64 4.43 2.75 3.79
C TYR A 64 3.04 2.10 3.87
N CYS A 65 2.10 2.76 4.53
CA CYS A 65 0.73 2.32 4.71
C CYS A 65 -0.20 3.30 3.99
N PRO A 66 -0.49 3.08 2.70
CA PRO A 66 -1.42 3.93 1.95
C PRO A 66 -2.84 3.76 2.46
N ASP A 67 -3.66 4.78 2.25
CA ASP A 67 -5.09 4.70 2.50
C ASP A 67 -5.77 3.73 1.52
N ALA A 68 -7.02 3.39 1.79
CA ALA A 68 -7.88 2.60 0.92
C ALA A 68 -9.11 3.43 0.50
N ILE A 69 -9.68 3.04 -0.63
CA ILE A 69 -10.90 3.66 -1.17
C ILE A 69 -12.01 2.62 -1.43
N ASP A 70 -12.01 1.55 -0.67
CA ASP A 70 -12.91 0.42 -0.88
C ASP A 70 -14.38 0.83 -0.83
N LEU A 71 -14.73 1.78 0.05
CA LEU A 71 -16.08 2.32 0.17
C LEU A 71 -16.52 3.12 -1.06
N GLU A 72 -15.59 3.66 -1.82
CA GLU A 72 -15.85 4.40 -3.05
C GLU A 72 -15.81 3.51 -4.30
N SER A 73 -15.17 2.34 -4.19
CA SER A 73 -15.00 1.37 -5.27
C SER A 73 -15.80 0.09 -5.02
N PHE A 74 -15.20 -1.01 -4.61
CA PHE A 74 -15.82 -2.34 -4.51
C PHE A 74 -17.11 -2.36 -3.69
N TYR A 75 -17.16 -1.62 -2.60
CA TYR A 75 -18.31 -1.60 -1.68
C TYR A 75 -19.34 -0.51 -1.97
N ASN A 76 -19.09 0.34 -2.97
CA ASN A 76 -20.08 1.34 -3.37
C ASN A 76 -21.18 0.71 -4.24
N LYS A 77 -22.22 0.22 -3.60
CA LYS A 77 -23.37 -0.40 -4.30
C LYS A 77 -24.32 0.61 -4.94
N SER A 78 -24.11 1.92 -4.71
CA SER A 78 -24.96 2.98 -5.27
C SER A 78 -24.60 3.37 -6.70
N ILE A 79 -23.45 2.90 -7.21
CA ILE A 79 -22.97 3.17 -8.56
C ILE A 79 -22.88 1.89 -9.40
N HIS A 80 -22.88 2.07 -10.72
CA HIS A 80 -22.77 0.96 -11.65
C HIS A 80 -21.46 0.18 -11.47
N PRO A 81 -21.42 -1.16 -11.64
CA PRO A 81 -20.19 -1.95 -11.50
C PRO A 81 -19.01 -1.43 -12.35
N ALA A 82 -19.26 -0.94 -13.54
CA ALA A 82 -18.20 -0.35 -14.37
C ALA A 82 -17.57 0.91 -13.73
N ASP A 83 -18.36 1.70 -13.01
CA ASP A 83 -17.88 2.89 -12.29
C ASP A 83 -17.04 2.50 -11.07
N ARG A 84 -17.43 1.43 -10.36
CA ARG A 84 -16.61 0.85 -9.28
C ARG A 84 -15.23 0.44 -9.78
N MET A 85 -15.17 -0.18 -10.96
CA MET A 85 -13.90 -0.59 -11.56
C MET A 85 -13.07 0.59 -12.06
N ARG A 86 -13.71 1.65 -12.58
CA ARG A 86 -12.99 2.89 -12.91
C ARG A 86 -12.35 3.53 -11.68
N THR A 87 -13.07 3.57 -10.58
CA THR A 87 -12.56 4.08 -9.30
C THR A 87 -11.43 3.21 -8.76
N HIS A 88 -11.57 1.88 -8.85
CA HIS A 88 -10.50 0.95 -8.47
C HIS A 88 -9.24 1.14 -9.33
N ASN A 89 -9.38 1.30 -10.64
CA ASN A 89 -8.24 1.57 -11.53
C ASN A 89 -7.57 2.91 -11.22
N ALA A 90 -8.35 3.94 -10.85
CA ALA A 90 -7.80 5.21 -10.39
C ALA A 90 -6.98 5.04 -9.10
N TYR A 91 -7.44 4.20 -8.17
CA TYR A 91 -6.66 3.82 -6.99
C TYR A 91 -5.35 3.13 -7.34
N GLU A 92 -5.37 2.17 -8.26
CA GLU A 92 -4.12 1.53 -8.72
C GLU A 92 -3.13 2.56 -9.29
N ASN A 93 -3.61 3.54 -10.05
CA ASN A 93 -2.75 4.61 -10.56
C ASN A 93 -2.11 5.42 -9.44
N VAL A 94 -2.85 5.74 -8.36
CA VAL A 94 -2.27 6.38 -7.17
C VAL A 94 -1.18 5.51 -6.55
N ILE A 95 -1.44 4.22 -6.38
CA ILE A 95 -0.45 3.32 -5.78
C ILE A 95 0.82 3.24 -6.64
N VAL A 96 0.67 3.07 -7.96
CA VAL A 96 1.83 2.89 -8.86
C VAL A 96 2.59 4.19 -9.07
N HIS A 97 1.90 5.28 -9.37
CA HIS A 97 2.54 6.53 -9.79
C HIS A 97 2.83 7.50 -8.64
N ASP A 98 2.03 7.49 -7.57
CA ASP A 98 2.29 8.37 -6.43
C ASP A 98 3.07 7.60 -5.34
N VAL A 99 2.51 6.50 -4.82
CA VAL A 99 3.07 5.81 -3.64
C VAL A 99 4.38 5.08 -3.98
N PHE A 100 4.40 4.25 -5.03
CA PHE A 100 5.62 3.50 -5.40
C PHE A 100 6.74 4.43 -5.86
N ASP A 101 6.42 5.43 -6.67
CA ASP A 101 7.42 6.38 -7.15
C ASP A 101 8.01 7.21 -6.02
N PHE A 102 7.17 7.64 -5.06
CA PHE A 102 7.64 8.31 -3.86
C PHE A 102 8.57 7.40 -3.04
N ALA A 103 8.13 6.19 -2.72
CA ALA A 103 8.86 5.25 -1.89
C ALA A 103 10.21 4.85 -2.52
N ARG A 104 10.24 4.63 -3.84
CA ARG A 104 11.48 4.32 -4.58
C ARG A 104 12.46 5.48 -4.57
N ARG A 105 11.98 6.70 -4.79
CA ARG A 105 12.85 7.89 -4.77
C ARG A 105 13.40 8.13 -3.37
N GLU A 106 12.58 8.03 -2.35
CA GLU A 106 12.99 8.25 -0.96
C GLU A 106 14.02 7.22 -0.51
N CYS A 107 13.78 5.94 -0.79
CA CYS A 107 14.69 4.86 -0.39
C CYS A 107 15.89 4.65 -1.34
N GLY A 108 15.97 5.38 -2.45
CA GLY A 108 16.99 5.13 -3.47
C GLY A 108 16.99 3.70 -4.01
N CYS A 109 15.84 3.03 -4.01
CA CYS A 109 15.69 1.61 -4.29
C CYS A 109 14.69 1.36 -5.42
N HIS A 110 15.13 0.65 -6.46
CA HIS A 110 14.25 0.30 -7.59
C HIS A 110 13.25 -0.83 -7.28
N ARG A 111 13.43 -1.53 -6.15
CA ARG A 111 12.56 -2.62 -5.73
C ARG A 111 11.55 -2.14 -4.70
N VAL A 112 10.34 -2.64 -4.78
CA VAL A 112 9.28 -2.42 -3.79
C VAL A 112 8.77 -3.78 -3.34
N ALA A 113 8.61 -3.97 -2.04
CA ALA A 113 7.89 -5.11 -1.49
C ALA A 113 6.45 -4.68 -1.22
N VAL A 114 5.49 -5.57 -1.49
CA VAL A 114 4.07 -5.33 -1.23
C VAL A 114 3.49 -6.46 -0.40
N CYS A 115 2.65 -6.14 0.56
CA CYS A 115 1.92 -7.12 1.34
C CYS A 115 0.59 -6.56 1.84
N GLY A 116 -0.22 -7.40 2.44
CA GLY A 116 -1.48 -7.05 3.05
C GLY A 116 -2.23 -8.30 3.52
N ALA A 117 -3.28 -8.09 4.30
CA ALA A 117 -4.17 -9.15 4.75
C ALA A 117 -5.55 -8.96 4.12
N SER A 118 -6.31 -10.04 3.86
CA SER A 118 -7.67 -9.97 3.30
C SER A 118 -7.70 -9.18 1.98
N LEU A 119 -8.51 -8.13 1.87
CA LEU A 119 -8.55 -7.26 0.69
C LEU A 119 -7.20 -6.59 0.41
N GLY A 120 -6.40 -6.30 1.43
CA GLY A 120 -5.03 -5.82 1.25
C GLY A 120 -4.13 -6.82 0.54
N ALA A 121 -4.31 -8.13 0.78
CA ALA A 121 -3.60 -9.18 0.04
C ALA A 121 -4.05 -9.23 -1.43
N TYR A 122 -5.34 -9.01 -1.71
CA TYR A 122 -5.84 -8.86 -3.07
C TYR A 122 -5.16 -7.68 -3.78
N HIS A 123 -5.12 -6.49 -3.16
CA HIS A 123 -4.46 -5.32 -3.75
C HIS A 123 -2.98 -5.60 -4.04
N ALA A 124 -2.26 -6.18 -3.09
CA ALA A 124 -0.85 -6.53 -3.26
C ALA A 124 -0.64 -7.49 -4.45
N THR A 125 -1.47 -8.54 -4.54
CA THR A 125 -1.42 -9.53 -5.61
C THR A 125 -1.78 -8.92 -6.96
N ASN A 126 -2.90 -8.21 -7.03
CA ASN A 126 -3.42 -7.61 -8.24
C ASN A 126 -2.40 -6.64 -8.86
N ILE A 127 -1.83 -5.75 -8.04
CA ILE A 127 -0.81 -4.80 -8.50
C ILE A 127 0.45 -5.52 -8.96
N ALA A 128 0.91 -6.56 -8.24
CA ALA A 128 2.09 -7.31 -8.62
C ALA A 128 1.95 -8.00 -9.99
N PHE A 129 0.76 -8.50 -10.32
CA PHE A 129 0.51 -9.15 -11.61
C PHE A 129 0.20 -8.16 -12.74
N ARG A 130 -0.47 -7.06 -12.45
CA ARG A 130 -0.86 -6.08 -13.47
C ARG A 130 0.25 -5.11 -13.85
N HIS A 131 1.23 -4.92 -12.97
CA HIS A 131 2.34 -3.98 -13.15
C HIS A 131 3.71 -4.68 -13.00
N PRO A 132 3.99 -5.69 -13.85
CA PRO A 132 5.26 -6.43 -13.81
C PRO A 132 6.46 -5.56 -14.20
N GLU A 133 6.21 -4.42 -14.85
CA GLU A 133 7.21 -3.40 -15.20
C GLU A 133 7.71 -2.62 -13.98
N VAL A 134 6.97 -2.62 -12.88
CA VAL A 134 7.47 -2.08 -11.61
C VAL A 134 8.61 -2.98 -11.14
N PRO A 135 9.88 -2.54 -11.25
CA PRO A 135 11.00 -3.47 -11.17
C PRO A 135 11.02 -4.23 -9.84
N ARG A 136 10.89 -5.54 -9.92
CA ARG A 136 11.07 -6.51 -8.85
C ARG A 136 10.16 -6.31 -7.63
N LEU A 137 8.86 -6.31 -7.85
CA LEU A 137 7.90 -6.56 -6.77
C LEU A 137 8.26 -7.87 -6.06
N ARG A 138 8.51 -7.81 -4.76
CA ARG A 138 8.54 -9.01 -3.92
C ARG A 138 7.20 -9.14 -3.22
N PHE A 139 6.53 -10.23 -3.50
CA PHE A 139 5.22 -10.56 -2.95
C PHE A 139 5.37 -11.41 -1.67
N ALA A 140 4.72 -11.01 -0.60
CA ALA A 140 4.55 -11.81 0.61
C ALA A 140 3.07 -11.78 1.02
N PRO A 141 2.27 -12.81 0.66
CA PRO A 141 0.90 -12.90 1.16
C PRO A 141 0.93 -13.23 2.66
N LEU A 142 0.53 -12.28 3.49
CA LEU A 142 0.30 -12.54 4.91
C LEU A 142 -1.04 -13.25 5.07
N GLY A 143 -1.01 -14.50 5.50
CA GLY A 143 -2.22 -15.28 5.82
C GLY A 143 -2.48 -16.52 4.97
N MET A 144 -1.68 -16.83 3.94
CA MET A 144 -1.82 -18.06 3.15
C MET A 144 -0.94 -19.23 3.62
N THR A 145 -0.34 -19.17 4.80
CA THR A 145 0.55 -20.22 5.32
C THR A 145 -0.16 -21.38 6.00
N LYS A 146 -1.48 -21.53 5.85
CA LYS A 146 -2.23 -22.69 6.39
C LYS A 146 -3.21 -23.29 5.39
N LEU A 147 -2.82 -23.51 4.16
CA LEU A 147 -3.55 -24.37 3.21
C LEU A 147 -2.58 -25.06 2.26
N LEU A 148 -1.67 -25.83 2.83
CA LEU A 148 -1.01 -26.98 2.23
C LEU A 148 -0.74 -28.01 3.30
#